data_854296f7190ee93aeb370aa76fe85c8b
#
_entry.id   854296f7190ee93aeb370aa76fe85c8b
#
_cell.length_a   1.000
_cell.length_b   1.000
_cell.length_c   1.000
_cell.angle_alpha   90.00
_cell.angle_beta   90.00
_cell.angle_gamma   90.00
#
_symmetry.space_group_name_H-M   'P 1'
#
loop_
_entity.id
_entity.type
_entity.pdbx_description
1 polymer ?
#
loop_
_entity_poly.entity_id
_entity_poly.type
_entity_poly.pdbx_seq_one_letter_code
_entity_poly.pdbx_strand_id
1 'polypeptide(L)'
;MPYHSRAIQTEWASLTPNYQGLLLGMLKGLAAGQIIAGLATLFMSAMSLRGSARPYVVLLPVVCLGYSVLITYATYVVSSRTPGEPPLALGATTILLAIAASVMLALGVRREFGARAESESRRPTGPGAQPRRGR
;
A
#
# COMPACT_ATOMS: atom_id res chain seq x y z
N MET A 1 -24.48 -12.02 3.92
CA MET A 1 -23.03 -12.36 3.82
C MET A 1 -22.77 -13.58 4.71
N PRO A 2 -22.49 -14.75 4.14
CA PRO A 2 -22.56 -16.01 4.92
C PRO A 2 -21.54 -16.12 6.04
N TYR A 3 -20.34 -15.56 5.91
CA TYR A 3 -19.34 -15.65 6.98
C TYR A 3 -19.62 -14.71 8.16
N HIS A 4 -20.24 -13.56 7.93
CA HIS A 4 -20.59 -12.63 9.00
C HIS A 4 -21.67 -13.21 9.92
N SER A 5 -22.71 -13.86 9.35
CA SER A 5 -23.74 -14.53 10.16
C SER A 5 -23.16 -15.72 10.95
N ARG A 6 -22.19 -16.44 10.40
CA ARG A 6 -21.47 -17.49 11.16
C ARG A 6 -20.62 -16.88 12.30
N ALA A 7 -19.94 -15.78 12.05
CA ALA A 7 -19.11 -15.12 13.06
C ALA A 7 -19.92 -14.61 14.26
N ILE A 8 -21.13 -14.09 14.04
CA ILE A 8 -22.01 -13.59 15.10
C ILE A 8 -23.01 -14.66 15.59
N GLN A 9 -23.00 -15.87 15.01
CA GLN A 9 -23.91 -16.98 15.31
C GLN A 9 -25.40 -16.60 15.25
N THR A 10 -25.73 -15.62 14.41
CA THR A 10 -27.06 -15.03 14.34
C THR A 10 -27.40 -14.71 12.90
N GLU A 11 -28.63 -15.00 12.48
CA GLU A 11 -29.09 -14.60 11.15
C GLU A 11 -29.29 -13.09 11.07
N TRP A 12 -28.92 -12.49 9.94
CA TRP A 12 -29.07 -11.05 9.73
C TRP A 12 -30.48 -10.54 9.96
N ALA A 13 -31.47 -11.30 9.52
CA ALA A 13 -32.89 -10.96 9.64
C ALA A 13 -33.40 -10.93 11.10
N SER A 14 -32.73 -11.66 12.00
CA SER A 14 -33.10 -11.70 13.43
C SER A 14 -32.44 -10.60 14.26
N LEU A 15 -31.50 -9.84 13.69
CA LEU A 15 -30.90 -8.69 14.34
C LEU A 15 -31.90 -7.53 14.44
N THR A 16 -31.89 -6.82 15.56
CA THR A 16 -32.68 -5.59 15.66
C THR A 16 -32.19 -4.53 14.63
N PRO A 17 -33.10 -3.64 14.17
CA PRO A 17 -32.73 -2.60 13.20
C PRO A 17 -31.56 -1.73 13.65
N ASN A 18 -31.39 -1.49 14.95
CA ASN A 18 -30.25 -0.73 15.50
C ASN A 18 -28.93 -1.47 15.32
N TYR A 19 -28.88 -2.79 15.57
CA TYR A 19 -27.68 -3.59 15.35
C TYR A 19 -27.35 -3.72 13.86
N GLN A 20 -28.35 -3.91 13.01
CA GLN A 20 -28.14 -3.92 11.56
C GLN A 20 -27.57 -2.59 11.07
N GLY A 21 -28.09 -1.45 11.55
CA GLY A 21 -27.60 -0.11 11.22
C GLY A 21 -26.15 0.09 11.68
N LEU A 22 -25.82 -0.33 12.90
CA LEU A 22 -24.45 -0.24 13.43
C LEU A 22 -23.47 -1.04 12.58
N LEU A 23 -23.76 -2.33 12.33
CA LEU A 23 -22.90 -3.20 11.54
C LEU A 23 -22.74 -2.70 10.11
N LEU A 24 -23.80 -2.22 9.47
CA LEU A 24 -23.71 -1.62 8.12
C LEU A 24 -22.86 -0.34 8.12
N GLY A 25 -23.00 0.49 9.14
CA GLY A 25 -22.19 1.70 9.31
C GLY A 25 -20.69 1.35 9.41
N MET A 26 -20.36 0.37 10.24
CA MET A 26 -18.97 -0.10 10.39
C MET A 26 -18.42 -0.68 9.09
N LEU A 27 -19.17 -1.52 8.38
CA LEU A 27 -18.75 -2.11 7.10
C LEU A 27 -18.59 -1.05 6.01
N LYS A 28 -19.50 -0.07 5.92
CA LYS A 28 -19.38 1.05 4.98
C LYS A 28 -18.18 1.93 5.31
N GLY A 29 -17.92 2.21 6.58
CA GLY A 29 -16.75 2.96 7.03
C GLY A 29 -15.44 2.25 6.66
N LEU A 30 -15.37 0.94 6.89
CA LEU A 30 -14.22 0.12 6.49
C LEU A 30 -14.01 0.15 4.97
N ALA A 31 -15.08 -0.05 4.19
CA ALA A 31 -15.01 -0.02 2.74
C ALA A 31 -14.55 1.36 2.21
N ALA A 32 -15.07 2.44 2.77
CA ALA A 32 -14.64 3.80 2.41
C ALA A 32 -13.15 4.01 2.72
N GLY A 33 -12.67 3.56 3.88
CA GLY A 33 -11.25 3.60 4.25
C GLY A 33 -10.37 2.85 3.26
N GLN A 34 -10.81 1.68 2.78
CA GLN A 34 -10.08 0.90 1.77
C GLN A 34 -10.01 1.62 0.41
N ILE A 35 -11.10 2.25 -0.02
CA ILE A 35 -11.13 3.03 -1.26
C ILE A 35 -10.15 4.20 -1.17
N ILE A 36 -10.18 4.96 -0.07
CA ILE A 36 -9.27 6.08 0.15
C ILE A 36 -7.80 5.62 0.16
N ALA A 37 -7.50 4.52 0.87
CA ALA A 37 -6.15 3.96 0.91
C ALA A 37 -5.68 3.52 -0.48
N GLY A 38 -6.56 2.89 -1.27
CA GLY A 38 -6.29 2.51 -2.66
C GLY A 38 -5.99 3.71 -3.55
N LEU A 39 -6.79 4.76 -3.48
CA LEU A 39 -6.58 6.00 -4.23
C LEU A 39 -5.27 6.70 -3.83
N ALA A 40 -4.98 6.77 -2.52
CA ALA A 40 -3.73 7.33 -2.03
C ALA A 40 -2.50 6.55 -2.55
N THR A 41 -2.59 5.21 -2.55
CA THR A 41 -1.55 4.33 -3.09
C THR A 41 -1.34 4.57 -4.58
N LEU A 42 -2.41 4.67 -5.37
CA LEU A 42 -2.34 4.98 -6.81
C LEU A 42 -1.71 6.35 -7.05
N PHE A 43 -2.11 7.36 -6.29
CA PHE A 43 -1.54 8.70 -6.40
C PHE A 43 -0.04 8.70 -6.08
N MET A 44 0.37 8.09 -4.96
CA MET A 44 1.78 7.99 -4.58
C MET A 44 2.60 7.22 -5.63
N SER A 45 2.05 6.14 -6.19
CA SER A 45 2.69 5.38 -7.27
C SER A 45 2.89 6.23 -8.52
N ALA A 46 1.87 6.98 -8.95
CA ALA A 46 1.96 7.87 -10.10
C ALA A 46 3.01 8.99 -9.90
N MET A 47 3.08 9.56 -8.69
CA MET A 47 4.08 10.57 -8.36
C MET A 47 5.51 10.00 -8.32
N SER A 48 5.67 8.77 -7.84
CA SER A 48 6.98 8.07 -7.86
C SER A 48 7.47 7.82 -9.28
N LEU A 49 6.58 7.42 -10.19
CA LEU A 49 6.92 7.19 -11.60
C LEU A 49 7.32 8.48 -12.34
N ARG A 50 6.80 9.65 -11.93
CA ARG A 50 7.16 10.94 -12.51
C ARG A 50 8.52 11.48 -12.04
N GLY A 51 9.23 10.76 -11.20
CA GLY A 51 10.58 11.10 -10.74
C GLY A 51 10.66 12.31 -9.81
N SER A 52 9.52 12.90 -9.42
CA SER A 52 9.48 14.17 -8.69
C SER A 52 9.58 14.02 -7.18
N ALA A 53 9.61 12.81 -6.62
CA ALA A 53 9.50 12.72 -5.18
C ALA A 53 10.13 11.49 -4.54
N ARG A 54 11.38 11.62 -4.14
CA ARG A 54 12.08 10.65 -3.27
C ARG A 54 11.29 10.21 -2.02
N PRO A 55 10.53 11.09 -1.30
CA PRO A 55 9.78 10.67 -0.13
C PRO A 55 8.69 9.64 -0.44
N TYR A 56 8.06 9.68 -1.62
CA TYR A 56 7.02 8.70 -1.97
C TYR A 56 7.56 7.29 -2.16
N VAL A 57 8.82 7.15 -2.54
CA VAL A 57 9.49 5.84 -2.71
C VAL A 57 9.62 5.10 -1.38
N VAL A 58 9.78 5.82 -0.27
CA VAL A 58 9.83 5.24 1.07
C VAL A 58 8.44 5.11 1.68
N LEU A 59 7.61 6.16 1.51
CA LEU A 59 6.30 6.21 2.14
C LEU A 59 5.34 5.15 1.58
N LEU A 60 5.41 4.88 0.27
CA LEU A 60 4.53 3.91 -0.39
C LEU A 60 4.66 2.49 0.19
N PRO A 61 5.86 1.89 0.31
CA PRO A 61 6.03 0.60 0.98
C PRO A 61 5.54 0.58 2.42
N VAL A 62 5.82 1.63 3.19
CA VAL A 62 5.41 1.72 4.60
C VAL A 62 3.89 1.73 4.73
N VAL A 63 3.19 2.51 3.92
CA VAL A 63 1.73 2.58 3.92
C VAL A 63 1.11 1.26 3.46
N CYS A 64 1.60 0.69 2.35
CA CYS A 64 1.06 -0.55 1.80
C CYS A 64 1.26 -1.74 2.75
N LEU A 65 2.46 -1.91 3.29
CA LEU A 65 2.77 -2.98 4.24
C LEU A 65 2.03 -2.80 5.56
N GLY A 66 2.05 -1.59 6.13
CA GLY A 66 1.36 -1.29 7.38
C GLY A 66 -0.14 -1.57 7.27
N TYR A 67 -0.77 -1.11 6.19
CA TYR A 67 -2.18 -1.37 5.94
C TYR A 67 -2.48 -2.86 5.77
N SER A 68 -1.68 -3.58 4.97
CA SER A 68 -1.86 -5.02 4.73
C SER A 68 -1.72 -5.84 6.01
N VAL A 69 -0.75 -5.50 6.86
CA VAL A 69 -0.53 -6.15 8.16
C VAL A 69 -1.71 -5.90 9.10
N LEU A 70 -2.18 -4.65 9.21
CA LEU A 70 -3.31 -4.31 10.09
C LEU A 70 -4.60 -5.01 9.68
N ILE A 71 -4.93 -5.05 8.39
CA ILE A 71 -6.12 -5.75 7.88
C ILE A 71 -6.00 -7.26 8.12
N THR A 72 -4.83 -7.84 7.85
CA THR A 72 -4.61 -9.28 8.08
C THR A 72 -4.70 -9.62 9.57
N TYR A 73 -4.15 -8.79 10.44
CA TYR A 73 -4.27 -8.95 11.89
C TYR A 73 -5.74 -8.88 12.35
N ALA A 74 -6.50 -7.89 11.87
CA ALA A 74 -7.94 -7.79 12.18
C ALA A 74 -8.69 -9.05 11.71
N THR A 75 -8.38 -9.55 10.53
CA THR A 75 -8.95 -10.79 9.98
C THR A 75 -8.58 -12.02 10.84
N TYR A 76 -7.33 -12.09 11.28
CA TYR A 76 -6.86 -13.13 12.19
C TYR A 76 -7.59 -13.11 13.54
N VAL A 77 -7.77 -11.93 14.14
CA VAL A 77 -8.52 -11.78 15.41
C VAL A 77 -9.96 -12.27 15.25
N VAL A 78 -10.63 -11.96 14.14
CA VAL A 78 -11.96 -12.48 13.86
C VAL A 78 -11.94 -14.00 13.74
N SER A 79 -11.00 -14.57 12.98
CA SER A 79 -10.86 -16.03 12.80
C SER A 79 -10.57 -16.77 14.11
N SER A 80 -9.76 -16.18 15.00
CA SER A 80 -9.37 -16.81 16.25
C SER A 80 -10.43 -16.71 17.37
N ARG A 81 -11.34 -15.77 17.26
CA ARG A 81 -12.34 -15.49 18.32
C ARG A 81 -13.78 -15.77 17.93
N THR A 82 -14.02 -16.12 16.69
CA THR A 82 -15.37 -16.39 16.19
C THR A 82 -15.36 -17.65 15.31
N PRO A 83 -16.48 -18.36 15.18
CA PRO A 83 -16.60 -19.50 14.26
C PRO A 83 -16.67 -19.07 12.79
N GLY A 84 -16.47 -17.78 12.48
CA GLY A 84 -16.37 -17.28 11.12
C GLY A 84 -15.07 -17.71 10.46
N GLU A 85 -15.14 -18.04 9.18
CA GLU A 85 -13.97 -18.40 8.35
C GLU A 85 -13.63 -17.22 7.41
N PRO A 86 -12.99 -16.15 7.90
CA PRO A 86 -12.61 -15.06 7.04
C PRO A 86 -11.47 -15.49 6.11
N PRO A 87 -11.33 -14.87 4.93
CA PRO A 87 -10.36 -15.27 3.92
C PRO A 87 -8.93 -14.85 4.30
N LEU A 88 -8.31 -15.54 5.27
CA LEU A 88 -6.93 -15.28 5.71
C LEU A 88 -5.91 -15.40 4.56
N ALA A 89 -6.15 -16.30 3.61
CA ALA A 89 -5.30 -16.45 2.44
C ALA A 89 -5.21 -15.16 1.61
N LEU A 90 -6.29 -14.40 1.49
CA LEU A 90 -6.28 -13.09 0.81
C LEU A 90 -5.39 -12.09 1.56
N GLY A 91 -5.45 -12.06 2.89
CA GLY A 91 -4.58 -11.21 3.71
C GLY A 91 -3.10 -11.56 3.52
N ALA A 92 -2.75 -12.84 3.57
CA ALA A 92 -1.38 -13.30 3.33
C ALA A 92 -0.90 -12.94 1.91
N THR A 93 -1.74 -13.12 0.89
CA THR A 93 -1.42 -12.76 -0.50
C THR A 93 -1.17 -11.27 -0.64
N THR A 94 -1.97 -10.41 -0.01
CA THR A 94 -1.76 -8.94 -0.08
C THR A 94 -0.45 -8.52 0.57
N ILE A 95 -0.04 -9.14 1.68
CA ILE A 95 1.26 -8.89 2.31
C ILE A 95 2.40 -9.30 1.37
N LEU A 96 2.34 -10.49 0.78
CA LEU A 96 3.37 -10.96 -0.15
C LEU A 96 3.50 -10.04 -1.36
N LEU A 97 2.39 -9.61 -1.95
CA LEU A 97 2.39 -8.65 -3.06
C LEU A 97 2.98 -7.29 -2.65
N ALA A 98 2.65 -6.80 -1.46
CA ALA A 98 3.20 -5.54 -0.94
C ALA A 98 4.72 -5.64 -0.71
N ILE A 99 5.23 -6.78 -0.22
CA ILE A 99 6.66 -7.04 -0.08
C ILE A 99 7.33 -7.08 -1.46
N ALA A 100 6.79 -7.85 -2.41
CA ALA A 100 7.33 -7.95 -3.76
C ALA A 100 7.41 -6.59 -4.45
N ALA A 101 6.34 -5.79 -4.39
CA ALA A 101 6.31 -4.44 -4.93
C ALA A 101 7.34 -3.52 -4.27
N SER A 102 7.52 -3.62 -2.96
CA SER A 102 8.51 -2.85 -2.20
C SER A 102 9.95 -3.20 -2.61
N VAL A 103 10.24 -4.49 -2.80
CA VAL A 103 11.55 -4.96 -3.28
C VAL A 103 11.81 -4.47 -4.71
N MET A 104 10.84 -4.60 -5.60
CA MET A 104 10.98 -4.10 -6.98
C MET A 104 11.24 -2.60 -7.04
N LEU A 105 10.53 -1.82 -6.21
CA LEU A 105 10.74 -0.38 -6.10
C LEU A 105 12.16 -0.05 -5.60
N ALA A 106 12.63 -0.73 -4.56
CA ALA A 106 13.98 -0.56 -4.02
C ALA A 106 15.07 -0.88 -5.05
N LEU A 107 14.88 -1.96 -5.83
CA LEU A 107 15.81 -2.34 -6.90
C LEU A 107 15.82 -1.33 -8.06
N GLY A 108 14.65 -0.80 -8.43
CA GLY A 108 14.51 0.25 -9.44
C GLY A 108 15.27 1.51 -9.05
N VAL A 109 15.09 1.97 -7.82
CA VAL A 109 15.79 3.14 -7.27
C VAL A 109 17.32 2.93 -7.28
N ARG A 110 17.80 1.77 -6.85
CA ARG A 110 19.25 1.47 -6.88
C ARG A 110 19.84 1.55 -8.28
N ARG A 111 19.13 1.05 -9.30
CA ARG A 111 19.60 1.10 -10.70
C ARG A 111 19.71 2.54 -11.21
N GLU A 112 18.76 3.41 -10.90
CA GLU A 112 18.82 4.81 -11.30
C GLU A 112 19.99 5.57 -10.65
N PHE A 113 20.27 5.31 -9.37
CA PHE A 113 21.42 5.90 -8.68
C PHE A 113 22.75 5.41 -9.27
N GLY A 114 22.87 4.13 -9.56
CA GLY A 114 24.06 3.56 -10.19
C GLY A 114 24.33 4.17 -11.56
N ALA A 115 23.30 4.28 -12.40
CA ALA A 115 23.42 4.87 -13.73
C ALA A 115 23.82 6.36 -13.69
N ARG A 116 23.30 7.13 -12.72
CA ARG A 116 23.68 8.55 -12.54
C ARG A 116 25.13 8.70 -12.09
N ALA A 117 25.57 7.90 -11.11
CA ALA A 117 26.94 7.92 -10.63
C ALA A 117 27.95 7.60 -11.75
N GLU A 118 27.61 6.64 -12.60
CA GLU A 118 28.44 6.29 -13.75
C GLU A 118 28.51 7.39 -14.82
N SER A 119 27.37 8.06 -15.07
CA SER A 119 27.30 9.19 -16.01
C SER A 119 28.09 10.41 -15.51
N GLU A 120 28.13 10.63 -14.21
CA GLU A 120 28.84 11.72 -13.56
C GLU A 120 30.36 11.45 -13.56
N SER A 121 30.78 10.21 -13.36
CA SER A 121 32.15 9.75 -13.43
C SER A 121 32.73 9.83 -14.87
N ARG A 122 31.89 9.69 -15.89
CA ARG A 122 32.31 9.81 -17.32
C ARG A 122 32.33 11.24 -17.83
N ARG A 123 31.90 12.25 -17.05
CA ARG A 123 32.07 13.65 -17.46
C ARG A 123 33.55 13.99 -17.53
N PRO A 124 34.08 14.36 -18.72
CA PRO A 124 35.47 14.73 -18.85
C PRO A 124 35.75 15.94 -17.96
N THR A 125 36.59 15.73 -16.95
CA THR A 125 37.19 16.80 -16.14
C THR A 125 38.25 17.50 -16.98
N GLY A 126 37.85 18.05 -18.12
CA GLY A 126 38.75 18.80 -18.99
C GLY A 126 39.02 20.18 -18.39
N PRO A 127 40.29 20.57 -18.17
CA PRO A 127 40.70 21.91 -17.71
C PRO A 127 40.54 22.98 -18.79
N GLY A 128 39.48 22.94 -19.60
CA GLY A 128 39.30 23.78 -20.78
C GLY A 128 37.91 24.38 -21.02
N ALA A 129 37.03 24.37 -20.02
CA ALA A 129 35.77 25.12 -20.15
C ALA A 129 36.06 26.65 -20.05
N GLN A 130 36.56 27.23 -21.15
CA GLN A 130 36.63 28.66 -21.25
C GLN A 130 35.24 29.30 -20.99
N PRO A 131 35.16 30.29 -20.11
CA PRO A 131 33.92 31.06 -19.95
C PRO A 131 33.65 31.77 -21.29
N ARG A 132 32.50 31.47 -21.92
CA ARG A 132 31.97 32.18 -23.08
C ARG A 132 31.84 33.68 -22.68
N ARG A 133 32.87 34.47 -23.09
CA ARG A 133 32.78 35.94 -23.03
C ARG A 133 31.58 36.36 -23.91
N GLY A 134 30.57 36.91 -23.26
CA GLY A 134 29.46 37.57 -23.94
C GLY A 134 29.96 38.75 -24.78
N ARG A 135 29.39 38.84 -25.97
CA ARG A 135 29.29 40.08 -26.76
C ARG A 135 27.83 40.50 -26.72
#